data_635d9877b53bfd907bb5e3d81dedc72f
#
_entry.id   635d9877b53bfd907bb5e3d81dedc72f
#
_cell.length_a   1.000
_cell.length_b   1.000
_cell.length_c   1.000
_cell.angle_alpha   90.00
_cell.angle_beta   90.00
_cell.angle_gamma   90.00
#
_symmetry.space_group_name_H-M   'P 1'
#
loop_
_entity.id
_entity.type
_entity.pdbx_description
1 polymer ?
#
loop_
_entity_poly.entity_id
_entity_poly.type
_entity_poly.pdbx_seq_one_letter_code
_entity_poly.pdbx_strand_id
1 'polypeptide(L)'
;DSKVLPALGRFKHEAVAEDFLHKHLYLTEDTPDGGFYRFIPDGLTKDGKINFSSGKLQIAVLNGDSQEGKVEWKNIKDPNPPIWQILLKINELRYQVKDSAKFNGGEGIAYYEGKIYFATKGDNKIWCYDTKIQNIIVLYDHSTHPNPILSGVDNIVFSSSGDLFVAEDGGNMQIVAIDSGGSLVPILQIMGQDESEITGPAFDPSNERLYFSSQRGKSGSASGGVTYEVKGPFIKI
;
A
#
# COMPACT_ATOMS: atom_id res chain seq x y z
N ASP A 1 7.17 14.97 -19.34
CA ASP A 1 5.91 15.70 -19.19
C ASP A 1 4.98 14.90 -18.29
N SER A 2 4.42 15.54 -17.26
CA SER A 2 3.39 14.92 -16.42
C SER A 2 2.10 14.78 -17.19
N LYS A 3 1.46 13.61 -17.09
CA LYS A 3 0.20 13.30 -17.77
C LYS A 3 -0.83 12.79 -16.76
N VAL A 4 -2.02 13.35 -16.78
CA VAL A 4 -3.15 12.81 -16.03
C VAL A 4 -3.61 11.50 -16.65
N LEU A 5 -3.91 10.50 -15.81
CA LEU A 5 -4.33 9.16 -16.20
C LEU A 5 -5.74 8.85 -15.67
N PRO A 6 -6.79 9.38 -16.30
CA PRO A 6 -8.17 9.30 -15.79
C PRO A 6 -8.71 7.88 -15.66
N ALA A 7 -8.17 6.93 -16.44
CA ALA A 7 -8.59 5.52 -16.39
C ALA A 7 -8.21 4.82 -15.07
N LEU A 8 -7.22 5.34 -14.35
CA LEU A 8 -6.82 4.82 -13.04
C LEU A 8 -7.76 5.25 -11.89
N GLY A 9 -8.73 6.11 -12.18
CA GLY A 9 -9.72 6.55 -11.22
C GLY A 9 -9.42 7.91 -10.59
N ARG A 10 -10.45 8.52 -10.03
CA ARG A 10 -10.36 9.79 -9.28
C ARG A 10 -10.75 9.56 -7.83
N PHE A 11 -9.79 9.23 -7.01
CA PHE A 11 -9.92 9.03 -5.56
C PHE A 11 -8.64 9.50 -4.87
N LYS A 12 -8.57 9.39 -3.56
CA LYS A 12 -7.34 9.68 -2.80
C LYS A 12 -6.34 8.54 -2.97
N HIS A 13 -5.61 8.55 -4.09
CA HIS A 13 -4.54 7.61 -4.35
C HIS A 13 -3.46 7.73 -3.29
N GLU A 14 -3.03 6.61 -2.73
CA GLU A 14 -1.88 6.56 -1.85
C GLU A 14 -0.71 5.84 -2.53
N ALA A 15 -0.87 4.57 -2.84
CA ALA A 15 0.21 3.82 -3.45
C ALA A 15 -0.29 2.89 -4.57
N VAL A 16 0.67 2.39 -5.37
CA VAL A 16 0.42 1.49 -6.50
C VAL A 16 1.47 0.38 -6.56
N ALA A 17 1.02 -0.87 -6.81
CA ALA A 17 1.89 -2.01 -7.11
C ALA A 17 1.54 -2.62 -8.46
N GLU A 18 2.56 -3.00 -9.23
CA GLU A 18 2.42 -3.75 -10.49
C GLU A 18 2.49 -5.25 -10.21
N ASP A 19 1.47 -5.99 -10.61
CA ASP A 19 1.55 -7.45 -10.79
C ASP A 19 2.20 -7.75 -12.13
N PHE A 20 3.47 -8.07 -12.09
CA PHE A 20 4.27 -8.34 -13.30
C PHE A 20 3.81 -9.57 -14.07
N LEU A 21 3.12 -10.51 -13.42
CA LEU A 21 2.62 -11.72 -14.05
C LEU A 21 1.37 -11.44 -14.90
N HIS A 22 0.39 -10.75 -14.33
CA HIS A 22 -0.90 -10.49 -15.00
C HIS A 22 -0.94 -9.12 -15.69
N LYS A 23 0.07 -8.28 -15.51
CA LYS A 23 0.11 -6.90 -16.00
C LYS A 23 -1.05 -6.04 -15.48
N HIS A 24 -1.42 -6.25 -14.24
CA HIS A 24 -2.42 -5.47 -13.53
C HIS A 24 -1.74 -4.47 -12.59
N LEU A 25 -2.44 -3.37 -12.30
CA LEU A 25 -2.07 -2.50 -11.19
C LEU A 25 -3.05 -2.70 -10.04
N TYR A 26 -2.52 -2.62 -8.83
CA TYR A 26 -3.31 -2.58 -7.60
C TYR A 26 -3.04 -1.27 -6.88
N LEU A 27 -4.10 -0.65 -6.33
CA LEU A 27 -4.04 0.71 -5.79
C LEU A 27 -4.78 0.76 -4.45
N THR A 28 -4.22 1.54 -3.52
CA THR A 28 -4.83 1.84 -2.23
C THR A 28 -5.46 3.23 -2.24
N GLU A 29 -6.51 3.41 -1.40
CA GLU A 29 -7.21 4.68 -1.21
C GLU A 29 -7.08 5.10 0.26
N ASP A 30 -6.43 6.26 0.51
CA ASP A 30 -6.31 6.83 1.86
C ASP A 30 -7.61 7.55 2.27
N THR A 31 -8.50 6.77 2.85
CA THR A 31 -9.70 7.26 3.55
C THR A 31 -10.23 6.18 4.51
N PRO A 32 -10.90 6.54 5.62
CA PRO A 32 -11.34 5.56 6.63
C PRO A 32 -12.19 4.41 6.11
N ASP A 33 -12.88 4.61 5.00
CA ASP A 33 -13.70 3.61 4.33
C ASP A 33 -13.20 3.33 2.90
N GLY A 34 -11.88 3.42 2.70
CA GLY A 34 -11.19 3.31 1.42
C GLY A 34 -11.44 2.01 0.68
N GLY A 35 -11.29 2.06 -0.63
CA GLY A 35 -11.34 0.90 -1.50
C GLY A 35 -9.96 0.26 -1.71
N PHE A 36 -9.95 -1.01 -2.10
CA PHE A 36 -8.81 -1.66 -2.71
C PHE A 36 -9.14 -1.88 -4.19
N TYR A 37 -8.32 -1.31 -5.07
CA TYR A 37 -8.63 -1.26 -6.50
C TYR A 37 -7.66 -2.11 -7.31
N ARG A 38 -8.17 -2.60 -8.47
CA ARG A 38 -7.39 -3.25 -9.50
C ARG A 38 -7.66 -2.58 -10.85
N PHE A 39 -6.60 -2.22 -11.56
CA PHE A 39 -6.69 -1.75 -12.93
C PHE A 39 -6.20 -2.82 -13.89
N ILE A 40 -7.04 -3.17 -14.87
CA ILE A 40 -6.73 -4.10 -15.96
C ILE A 40 -6.60 -3.27 -17.22
N PRO A 41 -5.39 -3.13 -17.82
CA PRO A 41 -5.21 -2.38 -19.06
C PRO A 41 -5.87 -3.10 -20.23
N ASP A 42 -6.38 -2.34 -21.22
CA ASP A 42 -6.92 -2.90 -22.46
C ASP A 42 -5.82 -3.50 -23.38
N GLY A 43 -4.56 -3.25 -23.07
CA GLY A 43 -3.43 -3.78 -23.81
C GLY A 43 -2.11 -3.16 -23.38
N LEU A 44 -1.05 -3.50 -24.10
CA LEU A 44 0.27 -2.96 -23.89
C LEU A 44 0.57 -1.84 -24.90
N THR A 45 1.51 -0.98 -24.57
CA THR A 45 2.08 -0.01 -25.49
C THR A 45 2.93 -0.75 -26.55
N LYS A 46 3.35 -0.05 -27.62
CA LYS A 46 4.17 -0.64 -28.68
C LYS A 46 5.52 -1.20 -28.19
N ASP A 47 6.02 -0.69 -27.08
CA ASP A 47 7.25 -1.13 -26.41
C ASP A 47 6.99 -2.16 -25.28
N GLY A 48 5.77 -2.73 -25.22
CA GLY A 48 5.44 -3.82 -24.31
C GLY A 48 5.13 -3.42 -22.86
N LYS A 49 5.02 -2.11 -22.57
CA LYS A 49 4.65 -1.61 -21.24
C LYS A 49 3.15 -1.53 -21.07
N ILE A 50 2.69 -1.46 -19.82
CA ILE A 50 1.28 -1.27 -19.51
C ILE A 50 0.77 0.04 -20.14
N ASN A 51 -0.36 -0.04 -20.83
CA ASN A 51 -1.05 1.14 -21.34
C ASN A 51 -2.00 1.69 -20.29
N PHE A 52 -1.59 2.73 -19.58
CA PHE A 52 -2.41 3.39 -18.55
C PHE A 52 -3.53 4.30 -19.11
N SER A 53 -3.60 4.47 -20.43
CA SER A 53 -4.57 5.40 -21.04
C SER A 53 -5.97 4.80 -21.14
N SER A 54 -6.10 3.47 -21.15
CA SER A 54 -7.39 2.77 -21.24
C SER A 54 -7.32 1.42 -20.53
N GLY A 55 -8.44 1.06 -19.92
CA GLY A 55 -8.55 -0.19 -19.15
C GLY A 55 -9.80 -0.20 -18.28
N LYS A 56 -9.92 -1.25 -17.48
CA LYS A 56 -11.02 -1.44 -16.54
C LYS A 56 -10.51 -1.21 -15.13
N LEU A 57 -11.07 -0.22 -14.44
CA LEU A 57 -10.88 -0.06 -13.00
C LEU A 57 -11.93 -0.89 -12.26
N GLN A 58 -11.48 -1.68 -11.30
CA GLN A 58 -12.32 -2.54 -10.49
C GLN A 58 -12.06 -2.27 -9.00
N ILE A 59 -13.04 -2.58 -8.17
CA ILE A 59 -12.94 -2.51 -6.71
C ILE A 59 -13.20 -3.88 -6.10
N ALA A 60 -12.50 -4.19 -5.03
CA ALA A 60 -12.66 -5.44 -4.28
C ALA A 60 -14.00 -5.50 -3.56
N VAL A 61 -14.64 -6.68 -3.62
CA VAL A 61 -15.82 -7.03 -2.84
C VAL A 61 -15.50 -8.33 -2.09
N LEU A 62 -15.83 -8.37 -0.81
CA LEU A 62 -15.73 -9.56 0.02
C LEU A 62 -17.11 -10.13 0.31
N ASN A 63 -17.25 -11.44 0.25
CA ASN A 63 -18.52 -12.08 0.51
C ASN A 63 -18.76 -12.25 2.02
N GLY A 64 -19.87 -11.69 2.53
CA GLY A 64 -20.27 -11.74 3.94
C GLY A 64 -19.63 -10.66 4.80
N ASP A 65 -19.78 -10.80 6.13
CA ASP A 65 -19.29 -9.83 7.12
C ASP A 65 -17.80 -10.02 7.47
N SER A 66 -17.13 -10.97 6.82
CA SER A 66 -15.71 -11.24 7.03
C SER A 66 -14.85 -10.18 6.31
N GLN A 67 -13.81 -9.72 6.99
CA GLN A 67 -12.77 -8.89 6.36
C GLN A 67 -11.79 -9.72 5.51
N GLU A 68 -11.84 -11.05 5.59
CA GLU A 68 -10.96 -11.98 4.88
C GLU A 68 -11.76 -12.92 3.99
N GLY A 69 -11.12 -13.50 2.99
CA GLY A 69 -11.70 -14.51 2.13
C GLY A 69 -11.56 -14.22 0.64
N LYS A 70 -12.48 -14.79 -0.14
CA LYS A 70 -12.50 -14.61 -1.59
C LYS A 70 -12.85 -13.20 -1.98
N VAL A 71 -12.03 -12.63 -2.85
CA VAL A 71 -12.26 -11.31 -3.45
C VAL A 71 -12.98 -11.48 -4.78
N GLU A 72 -14.12 -10.84 -4.92
CA GLU A 72 -14.79 -10.61 -6.19
C GLU A 72 -14.46 -9.19 -6.68
N TRP A 73 -14.07 -9.06 -7.95
CA TRP A 73 -13.74 -7.75 -8.53
C TRP A 73 -14.93 -7.20 -9.32
N LYS A 74 -15.42 -6.04 -8.92
CA LYS A 74 -16.53 -5.35 -9.60
C LYS A 74 -16.04 -4.12 -10.33
N ASN A 75 -16.52 -3.93 -11.56
CA ASN A 75 -16.16 -2.77 -12.38
C ASN A 75 -16.68 -1.48 -11.76
N ILE A 76 -15.82 -0.47 -11.69
CA ILE A 76 -16.22 0.92 -11.46
C ILE A 76 -16.86 1.45 -12.75
N LYS A 77 -18.07 1.99 -12.61
CA LYS A 77 -18.86 2.46 -13.76
C LYS A 77 -18.32 3.77 -14.31
N ASP A 78 -17.96 4.69 -13.44
CA ASP A 78 -17.40 6.00 -13.79
C ASP A 78 -16.08 6.19 -13.01
N PRO A 79 -14.93 5.84 -13.59
CA PRO A 79 -13.65 5.99 -12.91
C PRO A 79 -13.19 7.44 -12.76
N ASN A 80 -13.74 8.37 -13.57
CA ASN A 80 -13.31 9.77 -13.58
C ASN A 80 -14.49 10.75 -13.42
N PRO A 81 -15.28 10.66 -12.34
CA PRO A 81 -16.39 11.58 -12.14
C PRO A 81 -15.89 13.03 -12.03
N PRO A 82 -16.74 14.02 -12.38
CA PRO A 82 -16.39 15.43 -12.19
C PRO A 82 -15.98 15.73 -10.76
N ILE A 83 -14.94 16.57 -10.58
CA ILE A 83 -14.38 16.87 -9.26
C ILE A 83 -15.42 17.36 -8.24
N TRP A 84 -16.41 18.13 -8.69
CA TRP A 84 -17.47 18.65 -7.82
C TRP A 84 -18.34 17.52 -7.22
N GLN A 85 -18.51 16.37 -7.93
CA GLN A 85 -19.24 15.22 -7.40
C GLN A 85 -18.47 14.55 -6.27
N ILE A 86 -17.14 14.46 -6.41
CA ILE A 86 -16.26 13.94 -5.36
C ILE A 86 -16.28 14.86 -4.12
N LEU A 87 -16.13 16.18 -4.33
CA LEU A 87 -16.14 17.16 -3.24
C LEU A 87 -17.46 17.18 -2.47
N LEU A 88 -18.58 16.93 -3.15
CA LEU A 88 -19.90 16.81 -2.53
C LEU A 88 -20.22 15.39 -2.03
N LYS A 89 -19.30 14.44 -2.16
CA LYS A 89 -19.47 13.02 -1.81
C LYS A 89 -20.69 12.35 -2.49
N ILE A 90 -20.98 12.75 -3.74
CA ILE A 90 -22.13 12.23 -4.49
C ILE A 90 -21.74 10.98 -5.30
N ASN A 91 -20.52 10.92 -5.84
CA ASN A 91 -20.08 9.88 -6.78
C ASN A 91 -18.64 9.43 -6.50
N GLU A 92 -18.29 9.22 -5.23
CA GLU A 92 -17.00 8.63 -4.87
C GLU A 92 -16.95 7.17 -5.35
N LEU A 93 -15.80 6.76 -5.88
CA LEU A 93 -15.67 5.49 -6.59
C LEU A 93 -16.06 4.28 -5.74
N ARG A 94 -15.66 4.26 -4.47
CA ARG A 94 -15.95 3.18 -3.53
C ARG A 94 -17.45 2.99 -3.23
N TYR A 95 -18.28 3.99 -3.53
CA TYR A 95 -19.74 3.90 -3.36
C TYR A 95 -20.49 3.56 -4.66
N GLN A 96 -19.79 3.53 -5.80
CA GLN A 96 -20.39 3.07 -7.05
C GLN A 96 -20.69 1.55 -7.04
N VAL A 97 -20.05 0.82 -6.14
CA VAL A 97 -20.29 -0.60 -5.89
C VAL A 97 -20.76 -0.76 -4.45
N LYS A 98 -22.05 -1.09 -4.26
CA LYS A 98 -22.73 -1.08 -2.96
C LYS A 98 -22.02 -1.91 -1.89
N ASP A 99 -21.52 -3.10 -2.26
CA ASP A 99 -20.94 -4.06 -1.32
C ASP A 99 -19.39 -4.09 -1.40
N SER A 100 -18.77 -2.96 -1.82
CA SER A 100 -17.31 -2.86 -1.86
C SER A 100 -16.70 -3.05 -0.47
N ALA A 101 -15.65 -3.84 -0.40
CA ALA A 101 -14.86 -4.01 0.82
C ALA A 101 -14.27 -2.67 1.29
N LYS A 102 -14.21 -2.49 2.60
CA LYS A 102 -13.72 -1.26 3.23
C LYS A 102 -12.39 -1.52 3.92
N PHE A 103 -11.41 -0.68 3.61
CA PHE A 103 -10.07 -0.70 4.16
C PHE A 103 -9.79 0.66 4.80
N ASN A 104 -9.48 0.66 6.08
CA ASN A 104 -9.42 1.89 6.89
C ASN A 104 -8.08 2.62 6.69
N GLY A 105 -8.05 3.57 5.76
CA GLY A 105 -6.84 4.34 5.44
C GLY A 105 -5.80 3.47 4.74
N GLY A 106 -6.05 3.12 3.46
CA GLY A 106 -5.10 2.35 2.66
C GLY A 106 -3.84 3.15 2.37
N GLU A 107 -2.69 2.57 2.70
CA GLU A 107 -1.36 3.17 2.63
C GLU A 107 -0.46 2.41 1.63
N GLY A 108 0.82 2.23 1.97
CA GLY A 108 1.81 1.55 1.15
C GLY A 108 1.37 0.19 0.62
N ILE A 109 1.80 -0.15 -0.59
CA ILE A 109 1.46 -1.39 -1.28
C ILE A 109 2.68 -1.95 -1.98
N ALA A 110 2.85 -3.27 -1.97
CA ALA A 110 3.95 -3.96 -2.63
C ALA A 110 3.50 -5.29 -3.26
N TYR A 111 4.15 -5.65 -4.37
CA TYR A 111 4.01 -6.97 -5.00
C TYR A 111 5.20 -7.85 -4.61
N TYR A 112 4.92 -9.07 -4.21
CA TYR A 112 5.93 -10.09 -4.00
C TYR A 112 5.39 -11.49 -4.32
N GLU A 113 6.07 -12.22 -5.20
CA GLU A 113 5.78 -13.64 -5.55
C GLU A 113 4.30 -13.97 -5.81
N GLY A 114 3.62 -13.16 -6.64
CA GLY A 114 2.22 -13.40 -7.02
C GLY A 114 1.20 -12.92 -6.00
N LYS A 115 1.64 -12.19 -4.99
CA LYS A 115 0.79 -11.61 -3.95
C LYS A 115 0.95 -10.11 -3.88
N ILE A 116 -0.11 -9.44 -3.46
CA ILE A 116 -0.15 -8.01 -3.18
C ILE A 116 -0.26 -7.83 -1.67
N TYR A 117 0.63 -7.06 -1.10
CA TYR A 117 0.62 -6.69 0.30
C TYR A 117 0.33 -5.20 0.41
N PHE A 118 -0.49 -4.80 1.37
CA PHE A 118 -0.74 -3.38 1.61
C PHE A 118 -1.05 -3.11 3.08
N ALA A 119 -0.77 -1.88 3.49
CA ALA A 119 -1.02 -1.39 4.83
C ALA A 119 -2.36 -0.64 4.92
N THR A 120 -2.99 -0.69 6.09
CA THR A 120 -4.10 0.19 6.47
C THR A 120 -3.78 0.85 7.81
N LYS A 121 -3.54 2.17 7.79
CA LYS A 121 -3.08 2.93 8.95
C LYS A 121 -4.16 3.09 10.02
N GLY A 122 -5.42 3.28 9.61
CA GLY A 122 -6.50 3.58 10.54
C GLY A 122 -6.86 2.44 11.49
N ASP A 123 -6.52 1.19 11.15
CA ASP A 123 -6.70 0.02 12.00
C ASP A 123 -5.41 -0.79 12.21
N ASN A 124 -4.27 -0.25 11.79
CA ASN A 124 -2.94 -0.84 11.96
C ASN A 124 -2.85 -2.29 11.50
N LYS A 125 -3.25 -2.54 10.24
CA LYS A 125 -3.21 -3.88 9.63
C LYS A 125 -2.28 -3.94 8.42
N ILE A 126 -1.73 -5.14 8.20
CA ILE A 126 -1.10 -5.52 6.93
C ILE A 126 -1.92 -6.63 6.31
N TRP A 127 -2.29 -6.44 5.06
CA TRP A 127 -3.09 -7.36 4.26
C TRP A 127 -2.22 -8.09 3.25
N CYS A 128 -2.62 -9.32 2.92
CA CYS A 128 -2.02 -10.12 1.86
C CYS A 128 -3.10 -10.65 0.93
N TYR A 129 -3.09 -10.22 -0.32
CA TYR A 129 -3.99 -10.70 -1.37
C TYR A 129 -3.22 -11.59 -2.35
N ASP A 130 -3.62 -12.85 -2.45
CA ASP A 130 -3.08 -13.81 -3.42
C ASP A 130 -3.79 -13.64 -4.77
N THR A 131 -3.04 -13.24 -5.80
CA THR A 131 -3.59 -12.90 -7.12
C THR A 131 -4.07 -14.13 -7.88
N LYS A 132 -3.49 -15.31 -7.61
CA LYS A 132 -3.82 -16.58 -8.27
C LYS A 132 -5.13 -17.18 -7.77
N ILE A 133 -5.28 -17.25 -6.46
CA ILE A 133 -6.48 -17.81 -5.84
C ILE A 133 -7.53 -16.76 -5.49
N GLN A 134 -7.23 -15.47 -5.72
CA GLN A 134 -8.09 -14.32 -5.45
C GLN A 134 -8.64 -14.32 -4.02
N ASN A 135 -7.76 -14.50 -3.06
CA ASN A 135 -8.09 -14.55 -1.65
C ASN A 135 -7.26 -13.52 -0.87
N ILE A 136 -7.90 -12.81 0.06
CA ILE A 136 -7.25 -11.85 0.95
C ILE A 136 -7.28 -12.37 2.39
N ILE A 137 -6.18 -12.14 3.09
CA ILE A 137 -6.04 -12.43 4.52
C ILE A 137 -5.40 -11.24 5.23
N VAL A 138 -5.60 -11.14 6.53
CA VAL A 138 -4.87 -10.25 7.42
C VAL A 138 -3.56 -10.94 7.80
N LEU A 139 -2.43 -10.37 7.38
CA LEU A 139 -1.10 -10.86 7.74
C LEU A 139 -0.70 -10.39 9.15
N TYR A 140 -1.03 -9.15 9.47
CA TYR A 140 -0.78 -8.53 10.77
C TYR A 140 -1.97 -7.68 11.19
N ASP A 141 -2.37 -7.78 12.45
CA ASP A 141 -3.38 -6.93 13.09
C ASP A 141 -2.87 -6.53 14.47
N HIS A 142 -2.57 -5.24 14.64
CA HIS A 142 -2.08 -4.69 15.91
C HIS A 142 -2.99 -5.03 17.09
N SER A 143 -4.31 -5.06 16.87
CA SER A 143 -5.30 -5.25 17.95
C SER A 143 -5.32 -6.68 18.50
N THR A 144 -4.87 -7.66 17.71
CA THR A 144 -4.93 -9.09 18.07
C THR A 144 -3.56 -9.75 18.17
N HIS A 145 -2.50 -9.09 17.70
CA HIS A 145 -1.15 -9.64 17.73
C HIS A 145 -0.63 -9.76 19.18
N PRO A 146 -0.04 -10.91 19.59
CA PRO A 146 0.42 -11.15 20.97
C PRO A 146 1.54 -10.20 21.41
N ASN A 147 2.32 -9.66 20.48
CA ASN A 147 3.35 -8.65 20.72
C ASN A 147 3.26 -7.54 19.66
N PRO A 148 2.33 -6.57 19.80
CA PRO A 148 2.04 -5.58 18.77
C PRO A 148 3.04 -4.42 18.77
N ILE A 149 4.31 -4.68 18.41
CA ILE A 149 5.36 -3.66 18.36
C ILE A 149 5.24 -2.73 17.15
N LEU A 150 4.56 -3.15 16.09
CA LEU A 150 4.36 -2.37 14.87
C LEU A 150 3.06 -1.58 14.95
N SER A 151 3.13 -0.25 14.87
CA SER A 151 2.00 0.66 14.90
C SER A 151 2.18 1.82 13.91
N GLY A 152 1.09 2.51 13.52
CA GLY A 152 1.19 3.56 12.51
C GLY A 152 1.72 3.03 11.18
N VAL A 153 1.27 1.84 10.77
CA VAL A 153 1.73 1.20 9.53
C VAL A 153 1.48 2.11 8.33
N ASP A 154 2.51 2.34 7.52
CA ASP A 154 2.44 3.23 6.38
C ASP A 154 3.10 2.60 5.15
N ASN A 155 4.29 3.03 4.76
CA ASN A 155 4.97 2.52 3.57
C ASN A 155 5.55 1.12 3.80
N ILE A 156 5.52 0.30 2.77
CA ILE A 156 6.03 -1.07 2.82
C ILE A 156 6.94 -1.39 1.64
N VAL A 157 7.94 -2.23 1.87
CA VAL A 157 8.84 -2.73 0.82
C VAL A 157 9.35 -4.13 1.17
N PHE A 158 9.56 -4.97 0.16
CA PHE A 158 10.22 -6.27 0.35
C PHE A 158 11.73 -6.17 0.19
N SER A 159 12.46 -6.86 1.05
CA SER A 159 13.85 -7.20 0.81
C SER A 159 13.95 -8.31 -0.25
N SER A 160 15.13 -8.52 -0.82
CA SER A 160 15.37 -9.65 -1.75
C SER A 160 15.26 -11.01 -1.07
N SER A 161 15.37 -11.08 0.26
CA SER A 161 15.16 -12.29 1.06
C SER A 161 13.70 -12.63 1.32
N GLY A 162 12.78 -11.72 0.99
CA GLY A 162 11.34 -11.93 1.13
C GLY A 162 10.76 -11.45 2.46
N ASP A 163 11.52 -10.70 3.23
CA ASP A 163 11.04 -10.07 4.46
C ASP A 163 10.34 -8.75 4.12
N LEU A 164 9.17 -8.52 4.69
CA LEU A 164 8.38 -7.30 4.49
C LEU A 164 8.77 -6.23 5.49
N PHE A 165 9.42 -5.17 5.03
CA PHE A 165 9.78 -4.00 5.83
C PHE A 165 8.62 -3.02 5.84
N VAL A 166 8.17 -2.65 7.02
CA VAL A 166 7.07 -1.70 7.25
C VAL A 166 7.62 -0.48 7.98
N ALA A 167 7.41 0.69 7.40
CA ALA A 167 7.75 1.98 8.01
C ALA A 167 6.56 2.51 8.80
N GLU A 168 6.83 3.18 9.92
CA GLU A 168 5.81 3.77 10.78
C GLU A 168 5.63 5.28 10.52
N ASP A 169 4.38 5.71 10.46
CA ASP A 169 3.99 7.12 10.56
C ASP A 169 3.75 7.48 12.03
N GLY A 170 4.69 8.21 12.60
CA GLY A 170 4.64 8.61 14.01
C GLY A 170 5.01 7.50 14.98
N GLY A 171 4.46 7.55 16.20
CA GLY A 171 4.75 6.59 17.24
C GLY A 171 6.20 6.62 17.67
N ASN A 172 6.85 5.46 17.72
CA ASN A 172 8.26 5.33 18.09
C ASN A 172 9.22 5.38 16.90
N MET A 173 8.74 5.69 15.70
CA MET A 173 9.55 5.92 14.49
C MET A 173 10.46 4.73 14.14
N GLN A 174 9.86 3.57 13.96
CA GLN A 174 10.58 2.34 13.61
C GLN A 174 10.39 1.94 12.14
N ILE A 175 11.33 1.16 11.62
CA ILE A 175 11.11 0.21 10.54
C ILE A 175 11.14 -1.17 11.17
N VAL A 176 10.06 -1.92 10.99
CA VAL A 176 9.89 -3.28 11.51
C VAL A 176 9.78 -4.24 10.32
N ALA A 177 10.54 -5.31 10.34
CA ALA A 177 10.38 -6.38 9.35
C ALA A 177 9.39 -7.43 9.85
N ILE A 178 8.55 -7.92 8.94
CA ILE A 178 7.75 -9.12 9.11
C ILE A 178 8.44 -10.22 8.32
N ASP A 179 8.98 -11.24 9.00
CA ASP A 179 9.66 -12.34 8.35
C ASP A 179 8.68 -13.31 7.68
N SER A 180 9.18 -14.28 6.94
CA SER A 180 8.36 -15.29 6.24
C SER A 180 7.56 -16.21 7.20
N GLY A 181 7.88 -16.21 8.48
CA GLY A 181 7.15 -16.91 9.55
C GLY A 181 6.09 -16.05 10.25
N GLY A 182 6.01 -14.74 9.91
CA GLY A 182 5.12 -13.77 10.53
C GLY A 182 5.66 -13.14 11.81
N SER A 183 6.95 -13.36 12.15
CA SER A 183 7.57 -12.75 13.32
C SER A 183 7.92 -11.29 13.05
N LEU A 184 7.76 -10.44 14.06
CA LEU A 184 8.09 -9.02 13.98
C LEU A 184 9.52 -8.79 14.48
N VAL A 185 10.35 -8.19 13.64
CA VAL A 185 11.76 -7.89 13.96
C VAL A 185 12.00 -6.38 13.80
N PRO A 186 12.24 -5.63 14.89
CA PRO A 186 12.64 -4.22 14.78
C PRO A 186 13.98 -4.10 14.06
N ILE A 187 14.04 -3.33 12.99
CA ILE A 187 15.26 -3.15 12.19
C ILE A 187 16.02 -1.90 12.65
N LEU A 188 15.30 -0.79 12.79
CA LEU A 188 15.87 0.47 13.23
C LEU A 188 14.82 1.36 13.87
N GLN A 189 15.28 2.38 14.60
CA GLN A 189 14.46 3.42 15.18
C GLN A 189 15.15 4.78 15.02
N ILE A 190 14.38 5.81 14.66
CA ILE A 190 14.87 7.18 14.61
C ILE A 190 14.53 7.89 15.92
N MET A 191 15.55 8.24 16.68
CA MET A 191 15.39 8.89 17.98
C MET A 191 15.23 10.40 17.87
N GLY A 192 14.34 10.98 18.69
CA GLY A 192 14.17 12.43 18.83
C GLY A 192 13.58 13.12 17.60
N GLN A 193 12.71 12.41 16.88
CA GLN A 193 11.96 12.92 15.71
C GLN A 193 10.49 12.50 15.78
N ASP A 194 9.90 12.52 16.97
CA ASP A 194 8.57 11.96 17.27
C ASP A 194 7.42 12.68 16.55
N GLU A 195 7.67 13.92 16.08
CA GLU A 195 6.74 14.72 15.25
C GLU A 195 6.87 14.43 13.74
N SER A 196 7.65 13.41 13.38
CA SER A 196 7.88 13.02 11.98
C SER A 196 7.21 11.69 11.65
N GLU A 197 7.45 11.23 10.44
CA GLU A 197 7.09 9.90 9.95
C GLU A 197 8.24 9.34 9.12
N ILE A 198 8.38 8.02 9.06
CA ILE A 198 9.31 7.37 8.15
C ILE A 198 8.59 7.09 6.84
N THR A 199 9.14 7.60 5.74
CA THR A 199 8.51 7.49 4.42
C THR A 199 9.49 6.97 3.36
N GLY A 200 8.94 6.34 2.32
CA GLY A 200 9.63 5.93 1.11
C GLY A 200 10.77 4.93 1.31
N PRO A 201 10.64 3.87 2.15
CA PRO A 201 11.69 2.87 2.27
C PRO A 201 11.92 2.19 0.92
N ALA A 202 13.18 2.11 0.50
CA ALA A 202 13.58 1.50 -0.75
C ALA A 202 14.97 0.87 -0.63
N PHE A 203 15.10 -0.33 -1.17
CA PHE A 203 16.41 -0.97 -1.30
C PHE A 203 17.12 -0.54 -2.58
N ASP A 204 18.44 -0.48 -2.53
CA ASP A 204 19.24 -0.39 -3.74
C ASP A 204 19.17 -1.72 -4.53
N PRO A 205 19.54 -1.73 -5.82
CA PRO A 205 19.47 -2.93 -6.65
C PRO A 205 20.29 -4.12 -6.14
N SER A 206 21.31 -3.87 -5.31
CA SER A 206 22.11 -4.93 -4.69
C SER A 206 21.50 -5.48 -3.40
N ASN A 207 20.48 -4.83 -2.85
CA ASN A 207 19.91 -5.09 -1.53
C ASN A 207 20.92 -4.94 -0.37
N GLU A 208 22.00 -4.19 -0.58
CA GLU A 208 22.98 -3.90 0.47
C GLU A 208 22.66 -2.63 1.24
N ARG A 209 21.83 -1.75 0.68
CA ARG A 209 21.47 -0.47 1.27
C ARG A 209 19.96 -0.27 1.29
N LEU A 210 19.47 0.20 2.42
CA LEU A 210 18.11 0.68 2.62
C LEU A 210 18.13 2.20 2.71
N TYR A 211 17.36 2.86 1.86
CA TYR A 211 17.11 4.29 1.89
C TYR A 211 15.71 4.54 2.42
N PHE A 212 15.55 5.58 3.22
CA PHE A 212 14.25 6.07 3.69
C PHE A 212 14.38 7.51 4.14
N SER A 213 13.26 8.20 4.33
CA SER A 213 13.26 9.57 4.80
C SER A 213 12.48 9.73 6.10
N SER A 214 12.98 10.58 7.00
CA SER A 214 12.16 11.21 8.03
C SER A 214 11.56 12.45 7.41
N GLN A 215 10.25 12.47 7.18
CA GLN A 215 9.57 13.49 6.36
C GLN A 215 9.71 14.90 6.93
N ARG A 216 9.65 15.02 8.26
CA ARG A 216 9.70 16.32 8.98
C ARG A 216 10.97 16.50 9.81
N GLY A 217 11.79 15.46 9.98
CA GLY A 217 13.01 15.48 10.76
C GLY A 217 12.79 15.93 12.21
N LYS A 218 13.84 16.52 12.82
CA LYS A 218 13.79 16.99 14.23
C LYS A 218 12.88 18.19 14.44
N SER A 219 12.61 18.97 13.40
CA SER A 219 11.82 20.20 13.51
C SER A 219 10.31 19.97 13.48
N GLY A 220 9.85 18.78 13.11
CA GLY A 220 8.43 18.49 12.88
C GLY A 220 7.83 19.22 11.67
N SER A 221 8.66 19.92 10.85
CA SER A 221 8.18 20.69 9.70
C SER A 221 8.65 20.10 8.37
N ALA A 222 7.86 20.29 7.31
CA ALA A 222 8.17 19.79 5.97
C ALA A 222 9.53 20.25 5.40
N SER A 223 10.08 21.36 5.90
CA SER A 223 11.41 21.85 5.51
C SER A 223 12.56 21.17 6.27
N GLY A 224 12.26 20.36 7.28
CA GLY A 224 13.24 19.67 8.12
C GLY A 224 13.52 18.23 7.72
N GLY A 225 12.97 17.74 6.61
CA GLY A 225 13.11 16.37 6.17
C GLY A 225 14.56 15.92 5.96
N VAL A 226 14.84 14.66 6.28
CA VAL A 226 16.18 14.07 6.18
C VAL A 226 16.08 12.69 5.56
N THR A 227 16.89 12.41 4.55
CA THR A 227 17.01 11.07 3.97
C THR A 227 18.19 10.34 4.58
N TYR A 228 17.99 9.08 4.93
CA TYR A 228 18.97 8.18 5.53
C TYR A 228 19.36 7.08 4.55
N GLU A 229 20.61 6.66 4.64
CA GLU A 229 21.14 5.42 4.06
C GLU A 229 21.57 4.52 5.22
N VAL A 230 21.09 3.28 5.22
CA VAL A 230 21.53 2.23 6.14
C VAL A 230 22.14 1.10 5.34
N LYS A 231 23.40 0.75 5.68
CA LYS A 231 24.09 -0.36 5.04
C LYS A 231 23.82 -1.65 5.79
N GLY A 232 23.39 -2.69 5.02
CA GLY A 232 23.17 -4.04 5.52
C GLY A 232 24.42 -4.75 6.02
N PRO A 233 24.33 -6.07 6.20
CA PRO A 233 23.57 -6.99 5.34
C PRO A 233 22.08 -7.08 5.69
N PHE A 234 21.22 -7.03 4.68
CA PHE A 234 19.77 -7.33 4.78
C PHE A 234 19.55 -8.76 4.28
N ILE A 235 20.14 -9.72 4.99
CA ILE A 235 19.98 -11.16 4.75
C ILE A 235 18.69 -11.65 5.40
N LYS A 236 18.26 -12.86 5.03
CA LYS A 236 17.07 -13.49 5.62
C LYS A 236 17.17 -13.49 7.14
N ILE A 237 16.15 -12.95 7.78
CA ILE A 237 16.02 -12.84 9.24
C ILE A 237 15.52 -14.17 9.80
#